data_de27a214e9d016dfc7865f5d0890565b
#
_entry.id   de27a214e9d016dfc7865f5d0890565b
#
_cell.length_a   1.000
_cell.length_b   1.000
_cell.length_c   1.000
_cell.angle_alpha   90.00
_cell.angle_beta   90.00
_cell.angle_gamma   90.00
#
_symmetry.space_group_name_H-M   'P 1'
#
loop_
_entity.id
_entity.type
_entity.pdbx_description
1 polymer ?
#
loop_
_entity_poly.entity_id
_entity_poly.type
_entity_poly.pdbx_seq_one_letter_code
_entity_poly.pdbx_strand_id
1 'polypeptide(L)'
;DPGVFTELLPIFKRHQIDLLTVHGRTVHEGYRSGVHYDYIARAVDTLPCPVLANGNVYSAAKAAEVLTDTRAAGLMIGRGAIRNPWLFHQIRQSLAGETPFMPVGHDVLQYLRDLFETVRPPSLKDRAHVQKMKKYFNYIAIGIEPTGDFLHRIRRVTTADELFTVCEEYLDHDRPMPLEPFDLDLKPRDVLAGEHR
;
A
#
# COMPACT_ATOMS: atom_id res chain seq x y z
N ASP A 1 -5.31 -6.20 -21.76
CA ASP A 1 -4.64 -7.01 -22.80
C ASP A 1 -3.17 -6.58 -22.90
N PRO A 2 -2.21 -7.51 -22.72
CA PRO A 2 -0.77 -7.23 -22.87
C PRO A 2 -0.37 -6.71 -24.27
N GLY A 3 -1.09 -7.11 -25.32
CA GLY A 3 -0.87 -6.63 -26.68
C GLY A 3 -1.13 -5.14 -26.80
N VAL A 4 -2.23 -4.66 -26.27
CA VAL A 4 -2.61 -3.23 -26.26
C VAL A 4 -1.52 -2.39 -25.57
N PHE A 5 -0.93 -2.85 -24.47
CA PHE A 5 0.16 -2.12 -23.82
C PHE A 5 1.35 -1.90 -24.78
N THR A 6 1.73 -2.95 -25.51
CA THR A 6 2.85 -2.86 -26.48
C THR A 6 2.54 -1.88 -27.61
N GLU A 7 1.29 -1.80 -28.07
CA GLU A 7 0.85 -0.86 -29.11
C GLU A 7 0.79 0.60 -28.60
N LEU A 8 0.56 0.81 -27.30
CA LEU A 8 0.53 2.16 -26.70
C LEU A 8 1.92 2.79 -26.56
N LEU A 9 2.98 2.01 -26.36
CA LEU A 9 4.34 2.54 -26.13
C LEU A 9 4.83 3.45 -27.28
N PRO A 10 4.70 3.08 -28.57
CA PRO A 10 5.06 3.97 -29.69
C PRO A 10 4.24 5.26 -29.73
N ILE A 11 2.98 5.20 -29.27
CA ILE A 11 2.10 6.37 -29.19
C ILE A 11 2.63 7.35 -28.14
N PHE A 12 2.92 6.86 -26.92
CA PHE A 12 3.50 7.68 -25.86
C PHE A 12 4.84 8.30 -26.27
N LYS A 13 5.71 7.54 -26.95
CA LYS A 13 6.98 8.03 -27.47
C LYS A 13 6.78 9.17 -28.47
N ARG A 14 5.81 9.05 -29.40
CA ARG A 14 5.52 10.07 -30.40
C ARG A 14 4.97 11.36 -29.79
N HIS A 15 4.19 11.24 -28.70
CA HIS A 15 3.59 12.38 -28.01
C HIS A 15 4.49 13.03 -26.96
N GLN A 16 5.73 12.54 -26.80
CA GLN A 16 6.74 13.13 -25.90
C GLN A 16 6.20 13.43 -24.50
N ILE A 17 5.54 12.43 -23.91
CA ILE A 17 5.06 12.55 -22.52
C ILE A 17 6.21 12.74 -21.54
N ASP A 18 5.99 13.51 -20.47
CA ASP A 18 7.03 13.85 -19.49
C ASP A 18 7.34 12.72 -18.51
N LEU A 19 6.36 11.87 -18.21
CA LEU A 19 6.49 10.76 -17.25
C LEU A 19 5.39 9.72 -17.51
N LEU A 20 5.73 8.44 -17.32
CA LEU A 20 4.75 7.35 -17.33
C LEU A 20 4.79 6.57 -16.02
N THR A 21 3.64 6.32 -15.43
CA THR A 21 3.50 5.30 -14.37
C THR A 21 2.86 4.04 -14.95
N VAL A 22 3.50 2.89 -14.73
CA VAL A 22 3.00 1.59 -15.21
C VAL A 22 2.63 0.72 -14.03
N HIS A 23 1.35 0.29 -13.97
CA HIS A 23 0.88 -0.75 -13.09
C HIS A 23 0.92 -2.10 -13.80
N GLY A 24 1.80 -3.00 -13.36
CA GLY A 24 2.08 -4.27 -14.03
C GLY A 24 0.99 -5.34 -13.83
N ARG A 25 -0.29 -4.99 -13.98
CA ARG A 25 -1.43 -5.93 -13.96
C ARG A 25 -2.51 -5.49 -14.92
N THR A 26 -3.22 -6.45 -15.47
CA THR A 26 -4.45 -6.20 -16.21
C THR A 26 -5.64 -6.00 -15.28
N VAL A 27 -6.71 -5.38 -15.79
CA VAL A 27 -7.97 -5.20 -15.05
C VAL A 27 -8.58 -6.56 -14.64
N HIS A 28 -8.44 -7.60 -15.47
CA HIS A 28 -8.97 -8.94 -15.20
C HIS A 28 -8.22 -9.65 -14.06
N GLU A 29 -6.93 -9.43 -13.94
CA GLU A 29 -6.10 -9.98 -12.86
C GLU A 29 -6.40 -9.32 -11.52
N GLY A 30 -6.71 -8.03 -11.54
CA GLY A 30 -6.93 -7.25 -10.33
C GLY A 30 -5.73 -7.33 -9.40
N TYR A 31 -5.93 -7.79 -8.16
CA TYR A 31 -4.87 -7.97 -7.15
C TYR A 31 -4.57 -9.45 -6.85
N ARG A 32 -5.05 -10.38 -7.69
CA ARG A 32 -4.97 -11.83 -7.44
C ARG A 32 -3.73 -12.47 -8.02
N SER A 33 -3.12 -11.85 -9.03
CA SER A 33 -1.88 -12.32 -9.67
C SER A 33 -0.65 -11.61 -9.16
N GLY A 34 0.52 -12.12 -9.52
CA GLY A 34 1.78 -11.40 -9.44
C GLY A 34 1.78 -10.11 -10.25
N VAL A 35 2.77 -9.26 -10.05
CA VAL A 35 2.98 -8.07 -10.88
C VAL A 35 3.91 -8.44 -12.03
N HIS A 36 3.54 -8.07 -13.24
CA HIS A 36 4.35 -8.26 -14.44
C HIS A 36 5.38 -7.14 -14.58
N TYR A 37 6.48 -7.25 -13.86
CA TYR A 37 7.56 -6.25 -13.88
C TYR A 37 8.30 -6.19 -15.23
N ASP A 38 8.26 -7.25 -16.03
CA ASP A 38 8.79 -7.31 -17.39
C ASP A 38 8.16 -6.28 -18.33
N TYR A 39 6.85 -6.00 -18.19
CA TYR A 39 6.19 -4.93 -18.95
C TYR A 39 6.65 -3.55 -18.51
N ILE A 40 6.95 -3.36 -17.22
CA ILE A 40 7.51 -2.11 -16.73
C ILE A 40 8.91 -1.90 -17.29
N ALA A 41 9.77 -2.94 -17.25
CA ALA A 41 11.09 -2.90 -17.86
C ALA A 41 11.03 -2.59 -19.37
N ARG A 42 10.08 -3.19 -20.09
CA ARG A 42 9.85 -2.88 -21.52
C ARG A 42 9.49 -1.42 -21.74
N ALA A 43 8.66 -0.81 -20.89
CA ALA A 43 8.35 0.61 -20.99
C ALA A 43 9.60 1.48 -20.77
N VAL A 44 10.43 1.12 -19.78
CA VAL A 44 11.72 1.80 -19.53
C VAL A 44 12.64 1.74 -20.74
N ASP A 45 12.75 0.57 -21.40
CA ASP A 45 13.61 0.40 -22.59
C ASP A 45 13.08 1.13 -23.84
N THR A 46 11.77 1.38 -23.89
CA THR A 46 11.13 1.93 -25.10
C THR A 46 10.98 3.46 -25.05
N LEU A 47 10.74 4.02 -23.87
CA LEU A 47 10.36 5.43 -23.71
C LEU A 47 11.56 6.30 -23.32
N PRO A 48 11.67 7.52 -23.88
CA PRO A 48 12.71 8.46 -23.51
C PRO A 48 12.45 9.18 -22.19
N CYS A 49 11.19 9.12 -21.67
CA CYS A 49 10.81 9.75 -20.42
C CYS A 49 11.02 8.83 -19.22
N PRO A 50 11.11 9.37 -17.98
CA PRO A 50 11.13 8.56 -16.78
C PRO A 50 9.89 7.66 -16.66
N VAL A 51 10.08 6.41 -16.23
CA VAL A 51 9.01 5.46 -15.93
C VAL A 51 9.00 5.17 -14.44
N LEU A 52 7.83 5.26 -13.80
CA LEU A 52 7.62 4.84 -12.42
C LEU A 52 6.98 3.45 -12.39
N ALA A 53 7.58 2.55 -11.60
CA ALA A 53 7.03 1.22 -11.37
C ALA A 53 5.94 1.25 -10.28
N ASN A 54 4.79 0.64 -10.59
CA ASN A 54 3.69 0.49 -9.63
C ASN A 54 3.27 -0.97 -9.50
N GLY A 55 3.09 -1.42 -8.27
CA GLY A 55 2.55 -2.73 -7.92
C GLY A 55 3.37 -3.43 -6.83
N ASN A 56 2.68 -3.87 -5.77
CA ASN A 56 3.21 -4.70 -4.66
C ASN A 56 4.49 -4.19 -3.98
N VAL A 57 4.73 -2.89 -3.93
CA VAL A 57 5.83 -2.31 -3.14
C VAL A 57 5.32 -2.13 -1.71
N TYR A 58 5.81 -2.95 -0.80
CA TYR A 58 5.35 -3.00 0.61
C TYR A 58 6.50 -2.97 1.62
N SER A 59 7.75 -3.07 1.20
CA SER A 59 8.94 -2.92 2.04
C SER A 59 10.08 -2.25 1.28
N ALA A 60 11.12 -1.81 2.01
CA ALA A 60 12.32 -1.24 1.41
C ALA A 60 13.08 -2.27 0.56
N ALA A 61 13.14 -3.53 1.02
CA ALA A 61 13.76 -4.62 0.26
C ALA A 61 13.02 -4.86 -1.06
N LYS A 62 11.68 -4.93 -1.02
CA LYS A 62 10.87 -5.09 -2.24
C LYS A 62 11.00 -3.90 -3.18
N ALA A 63 11.15 -2.70 -2.66
CA ALA A 63 11.41 -1.51 -3.46
C ALA A 63 12.73 -1.61 -4.24
N ALA A 64 13.81 -2.05 -3.58
CA ALA A 64 15.12 -2.25 -4.20
C ALA A 64 15.07 -3.33 -5.30
N GLU A 65 14.42 -4.47 -5.02
CA GLU A 65 14.19 -5.53 -6.01
C GLU A 65 13.47 -4.99 -7.25
N VAL A 66 12.32 -4.29 -7.07
CA VAL A 66 11.55 -3.75 -8.19
C VAL A 66 12.35 -2.75 -9.01
N LEU A 67 13.11 -1.86 -8.36
CA LEU A 67 13.96 -0.90 -9.08
C LEU A 67 15.07 -1.60 -9.88
N THR A 68 15.67 -2.64 -9.31
CA THR A 68 16.70 -3.44 -9.98
C THR A 68 16.13 -4.18 -11.18
N ASP A 69 15.02 -4.88 -11.02
CA ASP A 69 14.41 -5.70 -12.06
C ASP A 69 13.88 -4.87 -13.23
N THR A 70 13.29 -3.71 -12.90
CA THR A 70 12.64 -2.87 -13.92
C THR A 70 13.52 -1.77 -14.48
N ARG A 71 14.56 -1.36 -13.78
CA ARG A 71 15.36 -0.16 -14.06
C ARG A 71 14.50 1.12 -14.13
N ALA A 72 13.35 1.12 -13.46
CA ALA A 72 12.46 2.28 -13.39
C ALA A 72 13.15 3.45 -12.68
N ALA A 73 12.82 4.66 -13.09
CA ALA A 73 13.36 5.90 -12.50
C ALA A 73 12.87 6.14 -11.07
N GLY A 74 11.80 5.45 -10.65
CA GLY A 74 11.23 5.55 -9.32
C GLY A 74 10.03 4.64 -9.14
N LEU A 75 9.35 4.81 -8.00
CA LEU A 75 8.23 3.99 -7.57
C LEU A 75 6.98 4.83 -7.36
N MET A 76 5.82 4.30 -7.76
CA MET A 76 4.51 4.78 -7.35
C MET A 76 3.92 3.79 -6.36
N ILE A 77 3.68 4.23 -5.12
CA ILE A 77 3.25 3.37 -4.02
C ILE A 77 1.83 3.76 -3.59
N GLY A 78 0.91 2.81 -3.62
CA GLY A 78 -0.47 3.00 -3.18
C GLY A 78 -0.71 2.44 -1.77
N ARG A 79 -1.31 1.27 -1.69
CA ARG A 79 -1.73 0.60 -0.43
C ARG A 79 -0.59 0.39 0.58
N GLY A 80 0.64 0.19 0.09
CA GLY A 80 1.83 0.09 0.94
C GLY A 80 2.05 1.34 1.79
N ALA A 81 1.84 2.54 1.22
CA ALA A 81 1.99 3.81 1.93
C ALA A 81 0.88 4.05 2.98
N ILE A 82 -0.35 3.54 2.74
CA ILE A 82 -1.43 3.58 3.73
C ILE A 82 -1.11 2.67 4.92
N ARG A 83 -0.54 1.50 4.68
CA ARG A 83 -0.18 0.55 5.73
C ARG A 83 1.03 1.02 6.52
N ASN A 84 2.03 1.55 5.85
CA ASN A 84 3.30 1.96 6.41
C ASN A 84 3.63 3.39 5.93
N PRO A 85 3.30 4.44 6.70
CA PRO A 85 3.56 5.82 6.32
C PRO A 85 5.08 6.14 6.25
N TRP A 86 5.92 5.37 6.93
CA TRP A 86 7.37 5.51 6.92
C TRP A 86 8.04 4.85 5.70
N LEU A 87 7.29 4.11 4.88
CA LEU A 87 7.82 3.32 3.78
C LEU A 87 8.73 4.13 2.84
N PHE A 88 8.34 5.37 2.49
CA PHE A 88 9.18 6.21 1.63
C PHE A 88 10.50 6.62 2.30
N HIS A 89 10.48 6.85 3.61
CA HIS A 89 11.68 7.13 4.38
C HIS A 89 12.58 5.90 4.45
N GLN A 90 12.02 4.75 4.79
CA GLN A 90 12.71 3.46 4.84
C GLN A 90 13.38 3.10 3.51
N ILE A 91 12.69 3.33 2.38
CA ILE A 91 13.24 3.10 1.04
C ILE A 91 14.45 4.00 0.80
N ARG A 92 14.36 5.31 1.11
CA ARG A 92 15.49 6.23 0.95
C ARG A 92 16.68 5.85 1.79
N GLN A 93 16.46 5.48 3.05
CA GLN A 93 17.52 5.00 3.94
C GLN A 93 18.19 3.74 3.37
N SER A 94 17.39 2.75 2.98
CA SER A 94 17.91 1.51 2.40
C SER A 94 18.74 1.75 1.14
N LEU A 95 18.29 2.62 0.23
CA LEU A 95 19.01 2.97 -0.99
C LEU A 95 20.30 3.77 -0.71
N ALA A 96 20.36 4.48 0.43
CA ALA A 96 21.57 5.15 0.89
C ALA A 96 22.54 4.23 1.66
N GLY A 97 22.20 2.93 1.83
CA GLY A 97 22.98 1.99 2.62
C GLY A 97 22.83 2.18 4.14
N GLU A 98 21.84 2.93 4.58
CA GLU A 98 21.53 3.15 5.99
C GLU A 98 20.57 2.06 6.51
N THR A 99 20.54 1.86 7.83
CA THR A 99 19.54 1.01 8.48
C THR A 99 18.17 1.69 8.43
N PRO A 100 17.15 1.07 7.81
CA PRO A 100 15.81 1.66 7.75
C PRO A 100 15.19 1.83 9.14
N PHE A 101 14.52 2.95 9.35
CA PHE A 101 13.72 3.18 10.55
C PHE A 101 12.71 2.04 10.76
N MET A 102 12.64 1.53 11.97
CA MET A 102 11.69 0.47 12.33
C MET A 102 10.69 1.04 13.35
N PRO A 103 9.42 1.27 12.97
CA PRO A 103 8.41 1.74 13.91
C PRO A 103 8.10 0.66 14.95
N VAL A 104 7.63 1.10 16.12
CA VAL A 104 7.11 0.23 17.18
C VAL A 104 5.60 0.36 17.29
N GLY A 105 4.96 -0.46 18.13
CA GLY A 105 3.50 -0.44 18.30
C GLY A 105 2.95 0.96 18.62
N HIS A 106 3.60 1.69 19.53
CA HIS A 106 3.20 3.07 19.90
C HIS A 106 3.26 4.03 18.70
N ASP A 107 4.26 3.91 17.80
CA ASP A 107 4.34 4.74 16.60
C ASP A 107 3.14 4.47 15.68
N VAL A 108 2.79 3.20 15.51
CA VAL A 108 1.64 2.79 14.68
C VAL A 108 0.33 3.29 15.29
N LEU A 109 0.18 3.19 16.61
CA LEU A 109 -1.00 3.70 17.33
C LEU A 109 -1.14 5.22 17.14
N GLN A 110 -0.03 5.96 17.27
CA GLN A 110 -0.04 7.41 17.03
C GLN A 110 -0.40 7.73 15.57
N TYR A 111 0.18 7.02 14.60
CA TYR A 111 -0.20 7.17 13.20
C TYR A 111 -1.70 6.96 12.96
N LEU A 112 -2.31 5.96 13.61
CA LEU A 112 -3.76 5.71 13.47
C LEU A 112 -4.60 6.85 14.05
N ARG A 113 -4.16 7.46 15.15
CA ARG A 113 -4.80 8.64 15.74
C ARG A 113 -4.71 9.84 14.81
N ASP A 114 -3.52 10.12 14.30
CA ASP A 114 -3.28 11.23 13.37
C ASP A 114 -4.06 11.06 12.06
N LEU A 115 -4.11 9.83 11.53
CA LEU A 115 -4.90 9.50 10.35
C LEU A 115 -6.39 9.73 10.61
N PHE A 116 -6.89 9.29 11.78
CA PHE A 116 -8.29 9.47 12.17
C PHE A 116 -8.67 10.95 12.16
N GLU A 117 -7.88 11.81 12.79
CA GLU A 117 -8.13 13.26 12.84
C GLU A 117 -7.99 13.91 11.46
N THR A 118 -6.92 13.59 10.73
CA THR A 118 -6.60 14.24 9.44
C THR A 118 -7.64 13.97 8.35
N VAL A 119 -8.18 12.74 8.30
CA VAL A 119 -9.13 12.37 7.24
C VAL A 119 -10.59 12.68 7.60
N ARG A 120 -10.83 13.32 8.74
CA ARG A 120 -12.17 13.68 9.21
C ARG A 120 -12.69 14.95 8.51
N PRO A 121 -13.72 14.87 7.66
CA PRO A 121 -14.39 16.06 7.15
C PRO A 121 -15.14 16.78 8.29
N PRO A 122 -15.13 18.12 8.33
CA PRO A 122 -15.75 18.88 9.42
C PRO A 122 -17.22 18.58 9.67
N SER A 123 -17.96 18.17 8.63
CA SER A 123 -19.41 17.89 8.70
C SER A 123 -19.75 16.43 8.96
N LEU A 124 -18.76 15.54 9.08
CA LEU A 124 -19.01 14.10 9.17
C LEU A 124 -19.34 13.70 10.61
N LYS A 125 -20.48 13.02 10.80
CA LYS A 125 -20.87 12.44 12.09
C LYS A 125 -19.91 11.34 12.51
N ASP A 126 -19.65 11.17 13.80
CA ASP A 126 -18.67 10.22 14.36
C ASP A 126 -18.84 8.79 13.82
N ARG A 127 -20.05 8.26 13.83
CA ARG A 127 -20.32 6.92 13.30
C ARG A 127 -19.92 6.76 11.82
N ALA A 128 -20.20 7.77 11.00
CA ALA A 128 -19.84 7.74 9.57
C ALA A 128 -18.33 7.87 9.39
N HIS A 129 -17.65 8.61 10.27
CA HIS A 129 -16.21 8.72 10.28
C HIS A 129 -15.53 7.38 10.62
N VAL A 130 -16.01 6.68 11.65
CA VAL A 130 -15.56 5.32 12.00
C VAL A 130 -15.75 4.37 10.81
N GLN A 131 -16.87 4.43 10.10
CA GLN A 131 -17.09 3.61 8.89
C GLN A 131 -16.09 3.96 7.77
N LYS A 132 -15.74 5.24 7.59
CA LYS A 132 -14.70 5.66 6.65
C LYS A 132 -13.34 5.09 7.04
N MET A 133 -12.99 5.16 8.33
CA MET A 133 -11.71 4.64 8.84
C MET A 133 -11.56 3.13 8.60
N LYS A 134 -12.62 2.34 8.73
CA LYS A 134 -12.60 0.89 8.46
C LYS A 134 -12.08 0.55 7.05
N LYS A 135 -12.26 1.44 6.07
CA LYS A 135 -11.71 1.24 4.71
C LYS A 135 -10.18 1.27 4.72
N TYR A 136 -9.57 2.15 5.51
CA TYR A 136 -8.11 2.19 5.66
C TYR A 136 -7.60 0.97 6.42
N PHE A 137 -8.32 0.53 7.46
CA PHE A 137 -7.95 -0.67 8.22
C PHE A 137 -7.92 -1.95 7.38
N ASN A 138 -8.67 -2.06 6.29
CA ASN A 138 -8.54 -3.18 5.37
C ASN A 138 -7.12 -3.30 4.76
N TYR A 139 -6.36 -2.21 4.71
CA TYR A 139 -4.98 -2.21 4.21
C TYR A 139 -3.94 -2.25 5.35
N ILE A 140 -4.24 -1.61 6.49
CA ILE A 140 -3.31 -1.48 7.61
C ILE A 140 -3.23 -2.77 8.42
N ALA A 141 -4.37 -3.37 8.71
CA ALA A 141 -4.50 -4.51 9.62
C ALA A 141 -3.67 -5.74 9.22
N ILE A 142 -3.49 -5.97 7.93
CA ILE A 142 -2.69 -7.10 7.42
C ILE A 142 -1.18 -6.98 7.72
N GLY A 143 -0.73 -5.86 8.23
CA GLY A 143 0.64 -5.64 8.72
C GLY A 143 0.73 -5.57 10.25
N ILE A 144 -0.39 -5.68 10.97
CA ILE A 144 -0.43 -5.58 12.44
C ILE A 144 -0.36 -6.96 13.08
N GLU A 145 -1.20 -7.90 12.62
CA GLU A 145 -1.18 -9.27 13.17
C GLU A 145 -1.66 -10.30 12.11
N PRO A 146 -1.18 -11.57 12.21
CA PRO A 146 -1.34 -12.55 11.15
C PRO A 146 -2.69 -13.29 11.15
N THR A 147 -3.44 -13.29 12.26
CA THR A 147 -4.65 -14.12 12.38
C THR A 147 -5.90 -13.50 11.77
N GLY A 148 -5.88 -12.17 11.56
CA GLY A 148 -7.03 -11.41 11.09
C GLY A 148 -8.00 -11.01 12.23
N ASP A 149 -7.71 -11.35 13.49
CA ASP A 149 -8.58 -11.03 14.63
C ASP A 149 -8.66 -9.51 14.85
N PHE A 150 -7.56 -8.81 14.75
CA PHE A 150 -7.56 -7.35 14.82
C PHE A 150 -8.56 -6.73 13.83
N LEU A 151 -8.47 -7.10 12.53
CA LEU A 151 -9.38 -6.59 11.51
C LEU A 151 -10.83 -7.00 11.77
N HIS A 152 -11.05 -8.23 12.23
CA HIS A 152 -12.37 -8.73 12.57
C HIS A 152 -13.02 -7.91 13.69
N ARG A 153 -12.27 -7.53 14.71
CA ARG A 153 -12.74 -6.68 15.82
C ARG A 153 -12.98 -5.24 15.35
N ILE A 154 -12.04 -4.65 14.61
CA ILE A 154 -12.19 -3.31 14.02
C ILE A 154 -13.47 -3.19 13.18
N ARG A 155 -13.82 -4.21 12.42
CA ARG A 155 -15.04 -4.19 11.60
C ARG A 155 -16.33 -4.11 12.41
N ARG A 156 -16.32 -4.45 13.69
CA ARG A 156 -17.49 -4.47 14.57
C ARG A 156 -17.68 -3.21 15.40
N VAL A 157 -16.63 -2.44 15.64
CA VAL A 157 -16.72 -1.20 16.43
C VAL A 157 -17.66 -0.19 15.76
N THR A 158 -18.29 0.66 16.55
CA THR A 158 -19.25 1.67 16.08
C THR A 158 -18.91 3.09 16.50
N THR A 159 -18.05 3.24 17.52
CA THR A 159 -17.59 4.51 18.06
C THR A 159 -16.08 4.66 17.95
N ALA A 160 -15.57 5.88 18.10
CA ALA A 160 -14.14 6.15 18.13
C ALA A 160 -13.47 5.51 19.35
N ASP A 161 -14.11 5.55 20.51
CA ASP A 161 -13.59 4.96 21.75
C ASP A 161 -13.41 3.45 21.61
N GLU A 162 -14.42 2.73 21.09
CA GLU A 162 -14.31 1.31 20.79
C GLU A 162 -13.17 1.01 19.80
N LEU A 163 -13.01 1.85 18.77
CA LEU A 163 -11.99 1.69 17.76
C LEU A 163 -10.60 1.81 18.38
N PHE A 164 -10.35 2.84 19.18
CA PHE A 164 -9.05 3.05 19.80
C PHE A 164 -8.78 2.08 20.94
N THR A 165 -9.78 1.63 21.69
CA THR A 165 -9.64 0.52 22.65
C THR A 165 -9.08 -0.73 21.97
N VAL A 166 -9.65 -1.11 20.81
CA VAL A 166 -9.12 -2.25 20.05
C VAL A 166 -7.70 -1.97 19.55
N CYS A 167 -7.41 -0.76 19.04
CA CYS A 167 -6.06 -0.42 18.58
C CYS A 167 -5.03 -0.51 19.72
N GLU A 168 -5.35 -0.02 20.91
CA GLU A 168 -4.47 -0.05 22.08
C GLU A 168 -4.16 -1.48 22.52
N GLU A 169 -5.12 -2.39 22.54
CA GLU A 169 -4.89 -3.78 22.91
C GLU A 169 -3.82 -4.49 22.04
N TYR A 170 -3.67 -4.08 20.78
CA TYR A 170 -2.71 -4.68 19.84
C TYR A 170 -1.43 -3.88 19.67
N LEU A 171 -1.43 -2.58 19.98
CA LEU A 171 -0.37 -1.65 19.61
C LEU A 171 0.28 -0.91 20.78
N ASP A 172 -0.25 -1.05 22.02
CA ASP A 172 0.33 -0.43 23.20
C ASP A 172 1.59 -1.19 23.66
N HIS A 173 2.66 -1.12 22.86
CA HIS A 173 3.92 -1.79 23.11
C HIS A 173 5.08 -1.21 22.29
N ASP A 174 6.32 -1.49 22.71
CA ASP A 174 7.56 -1.08 22.03
C ASP A 174 8.18 -2.17 21.14
N ARG A 175 7.42 -3.20 20.77
CA ARG A 175 7.90 -4.23 19.85
C ARG A 175 7.96 -3.68 18.42
N PRO A 176 9.01 -4.03 17.64
CA PRO A 176 9.13 -3.63 16.24
C PRO A 176 7.92 -4.07 15.40
N MET A 177 7.47 -3.18 14.52
CA MET A 177 6.34 -3.36 13.61
C MET A 177 6.80 -3.15 12.16
N PRO A 178 7.22 -4.20 11.44
CA PRO A 178 7.65 -4.06 10.04
C PRO A 178 6.55 -3.58 9.11
N LEU A 179 5.29 -3.79 9.47
CA LEU A 179 4.10 -3.44 8.69
C LEU A 179 4.09 -4.05 7.28
N GLU A 180 4.85 -5.12 7.08
CA GLU A 180 4.76 -5.94 5.88
C GLU A 180 3.52 -6.85 5.96
N PRO A 181 2.91 -7.22 4.83
CA PRO A 181 1.80 -8.16 4.84
C PRO A 181 2.26 -9.51 5.40
N PHE A 182 1.57 -10.04 6.39
CA PHE A 182 1.89 -11.35 6.97
C PHE A 182 1.65 -12.49 5.97
N ASP A 183 0.66 -12.34 5.10
CA ASP A 183 0.38 -13.31 4.05
C ASP A 183 0.07 -12.57 2.74
N LEU A 184 0.91 -12.76 1.74
CA LEU A 184 0.72 -12.23 0.39
C LEU A 184 -0.31 -13.04 -0.40
N ASP A 185 -0.62 -14.27 0.05
CA ASP A 185 -1.58 -15.19 -0.56
C ASP A 185 -2.99 -15.10 0.05
N LEU A 186 -3.23 -14.24 1.06
CA LEU A 186 -4.58 -13.96 1.54
C LEU A 186 -5.43 -13.50 0.37
N LYS A 187 -6.26 -14.43 -0.12
CA LYS A 187 -7.16 -14.21 -1.25
C LYS A 187 -8.05 -13.02 -0.93
N PRO A 188 -8.16 -12.02 -1.82
CA PRO A 188 -8.98 -10.81 -1.60
C PRO A 188 -10.46 -11.07 -1.27
N ARG A 189 -10.93 -12.31 -1.37
CA ARG A 189 -12.32 -12.69 -1.07
C ARG A 189 -12.74 -12.39 0.36
N ASP A 190 -11.82 -12.48 1.33
CA ASP A 190 -12.17 -12.26 2.74
C ASP A 190 -12.09 -10.78 3.14
N VAL A 191 -11.37 -9.97 2.36
CA VAL A 191 -11.21 -8.53 2.62
C VAL A 191 -12.33 -7.70 1.98
N LEU A 192 -12.89 -8.13 0.85
CA LEU A 192 -13.87 -7.36 0.05
C LEU A 192 -15.31 -7.90 0.12
N ALA A 193 -15.56 -9.03 0.76
CA ALA A 193 -16.90 -9.64 0.84
C ALA A 193 -17.93 -8.84 1.67
N GLY A 194 -17.55 -7.68 2.21
CA GLY A 194 -18.42 -6.76 2.96
C GLY A 194 -19.02 -5.60 2.16
N GLU A 195 -18.73 -5.45 0.86
CA GLU A 195 -19.12 -4.26 0.10
C GLU A 195 -20.41 -4.39 -0.74
N HIS A 196 -21.08 -5.55 -0.75
CA HIS A 196 -22.35 -5.73 -1.44
C HIS A 196 -23.39 -6.48 -0.57
N ARG A 197 -23.93 -5.77 0.43
CA ARG A 197 -25.29 -5.96 0.93
C ARG A 197 -25.81 -4.65 1.53
#